data_0c2d0463786c202213f578571f7863ec
#
_entry.id   0c2d0463786c202213f578571f7863ec
#
_cell.length_a   1.000
_cell.length_b   1.000
_cell.length_c   1.000
_cell.angle_alpha   90.00
_cell.angle_beta   90.00
_cell.angle_gamma   90.00
#
_symmetry.space_group_name_H-M   'P 1'
#
loop_
_entity.id
_entity.type
_entity.pdbx_description
1 polymer ?
#
loop_
_entity_poly.entity_id
_entity_poly.type
_entity_poly.pdbx_seq_one_letter_code
_entity_poly.pdbx_strand_id
1 'polypeptide(L)'
;MVKNEKYIPALNQNWLTPLYDPLLKWGMREDEFKRHLVEYSNLASDQQVLDLGCGTGTLTIQIKQRFPQLELIGLDGDSTVLNIAQKKAETAGMSIQWREGLATAIPYPDASFDRVVSCLMVHHLIASNKVKAFQEILRVLKSGGEFHLLDFGKPSTPVMRMISIPIARLEEAGDNIQGLLPEMLRRAGFISIVEIRRFKTIFGELVHYCILPEAI
;
A
#
# COMPACT_ATOMS: atom_id res chain seq x y z
N MET A 1 21.59 19.32 10.62
CA MET A 1 20.37 19.92 10.04
C MET A 1 19.64 18.83 9.28
N VAL A 2 18.59 18.25 9.87
CA VAL A 2 17.73 17.26 9.23
C VAL A 2 16.90 18.00 8.19
N LYS A 3 17.14 17.74 6.90
CA LYS A 3 16.24 18.21 5.84
C LYS A 3 14.87 17.62 6.15
N ASN A 4 13.86 18.47 6.38
CA ASN A 4 12.47 18.09 6.45
C ASN A 4 12.16 17.15 5.28
N GLU A 5 11.86 15.89 5.58
CA GLU A 5 11.31 14.95 4.60
C GLU A 5 9.94 15.48 4.22
N LYS A 6 9.87 16.17 3.08
CA LYS A 6 8.63 16.73 2.56
C LYS A 6 7.76 15.56 2.10
N TYR A 7 6.61 15.36 2.74
CA TYR A 7 5.53 14.57 2.17
C TYR A 7 5.25 15.06 0.74
N ILE A 8 5.27 14.16 -0.23
CA ILE A 8 4.90 14.45 -1.62
C ILE A 8 3.45 14.00 -1.77
N PRO A 9 2.47 14.94 -1.90
CA PRO A 9 1.08 14.57 -2.13
C PRO A 9 0.95 13.80 -3.44
N ALA A 10 0.12 12.77 -3.46
CA ALA A 10 -0.27 12.13 -4.70
C ALA A 10 -0.77 13.20 -5.69
N LEU A 11 -0.15 13.26 -6.88
CA LEU A 11 -0.47 14.22 -7.97
C LEU A 11 -0.16 15.70 -7.70
N ASN A 12 0.64 16.11 -6.75
CA ASN A 12 1.06 17.53 -6.62
C ASN A 12 -0.04 18.62 -6.85
N GLN A 13 -1.34 18.25 -6.95
CA GLN A 13 -2.48 19.14 -7.24
C GLN A 13 -3.78 18.63 -6.60
N ASN A 14 -4.12 19.13 -5.42
CA ASN A 14 -5.28 18.75 -4.60
C ASN A 14 -6.68 18.98 -5.24
N TRP A 15 -6.80 19.68 -6.37
CA TRP A 15 -8.09 20.04 -6.95
C TRP A 15 -8.65 19.02 -7.97
N LEU A 16 -7.80 18.10 -8.45
CA LEU A 16 -8.19 17.05 -9.42
C LEU A 16 -8.71 15.77 -8.76
N THR A 17 -8.53 15.60 -7.46
CA THR A 17 -8.90 14.40 -6.70
C THR A 17 -10.35 13.96 -6.87
N PRO A 18 -11.38 14.84 -6.88
CA PRO A 18 -12.77 14.40 -7.03
C PRO A 18 -13.17 13.90 -8.43
N LEU A 19 -12.46 14.37 -9.48
CA LEU A 19 -12.71 13.94 -10.87
C LEU A 19 -11.86 12.71 -11.26
N TYR A 20 -10.79 12.48 -10.53
CA TYR A 20 -9.83 11.39 -10.77
C TYR A 20 -10.35 10.04 -10.28
N ASP A 21 -11.12 10.02 -9.18
CA ASP A 21 -11.65 8.80 -8.57
C ASP A 21 -12.53 7.91 -9.49
N PRO A 22 -13.49 8.44 -10.30
CA PRO A 22 -14.34 7.58 -11.13
C PRO A 22 -13.59 6.97 -12.32
N LEU A 23 -12.67 7.73 -12.95
CA LEU A 23 -11.92 7.27 -14.12
C LEU A 23 -10.88 6.23 -13.72
N LEU A 24 -10.23 6.42 -12.56
CA LEU A 24 -9.29 5.47 -11.99
C LEU A 24 -9.99 4.18 -11.57
N LYS A 25 -11.11 4.26 -10.88
CA LYS A 25 -11.90 3.09 -10.48
C LYS A 25 -12.24 2.21 -11.66
N TRP A 26 -12.71 2.82 -12.75
CA TRP A 26 -13.15 2.07 -13.93
C TRP A 26 -11.96 1.56 -14.77
N GLY A 27 -10.98 2.40 -15.06
CA GLY A 27 -9.84 2.06 -15.92
C GLY A 27 -8.80 1.17 -15.23
N MET A 28 -8.64 1.27 -13.90
CA MET A 28 -7.73 0.44 -13.13
C MET A 28 -8.33 -0.90 -12.70
N ARG A 29 -9.64 -1.12 -12.81
CA ARG A 29 -10.33 -2.28 -12.23
C ARG A 29 -10.07 -2.37 -10.71
N GLU A 30 -10.16 -1.23 -10.04
CA GLU A 30 -9.75 -1.06 -8.63
C GLU A 30 -10.43 -2.07 -7.71
N ASP A 31 -11.72 -2.33 -7.91
CA ASP A 31 -12.47 -3.31 -7.13
C ASP A 31 -11.95 -4.74 -7.27
N GLU A 32 -11.38 -5.10 -8.43
CA GLU A 32 -10.85 -6.45 -8.65
C GLU A 32 -9.58 -6.68 -7.86
N PHE A 33 -8.59 -5.79 -8.00
CA PHE A 33 -7.31 -6.01 -7.34
C PHE A 33 -7.38 -5.77 -5.83
N LYS A 34 -8.23 -4.84 -5.35
CA LYS A 34 -8.43 -4.65 -3.91
C LYS A 34 -9.16 -5.85 -3.29
N ARG A 35 -10.21 -6.36 -3.93
CA ARG A 35 -10.88 -7.58 -3.49
C ARG A 35 -9.89 -8.74 -3.42
N HIS A 36 -9.07 -8.92 -4.46
CA HIS A 36 -8.03 -9.94 -4.46
C HIS A 36 -7.05 -9.74 -3.29
N LEU A 37 -6.58 -8.51 -3.02
CA LEU A 37 -5.69 -8.25 -1.91
C LEU A 37 -6.34 -8.66 -0.57
N VAL A 38 -7.62 -8.32 -0.35
CA VAL A 38 -8.38 -8.74 0.85
C VAL A 38 -8.50 -10.26 0.96
N GLU A 39 -8.77 -10.95 -0.17
CA GLU A 39 -8.94 -12.41 -0.20
C GLU A 39 -7.65 -13.18 0.08
N TYR A 40 -6.51 -12.66 -0.38
CA TYR A 40 -5.22 -13.35 -0.34
C TYR A 40 -4.25 -12.82 0.72
N SER A 41 -4.69 -11.91 1.59
CA SER A 41 -3.86 -11.39 2.69
C SER A 41 -3.93 -12.22 3.97
N ASN A 42 -4.49 -13.41 3.94
CA ASN A 42 -4.58 -14.34 5.08
C ASN A 42 -5.13 -13.68 6.36
N LEU A 43 -6.16 -12.83 6.20
CA LEU A 43 -6.75 -12.07 7.31
C LEU A 43 -7.65 -12.94 8.17
N ALA A 44 -7.54 -12.82 9.48
CA ALA A 44 -8.39 -13.49 10.48
C ALA A 44 -8.91 -12.49 11.51
N SER A 45 -10.07 -12.80 12.11
CA SER A 45 -10.82 -11.83 12.95
C SER A 45 -10.13 -11.43 14.25
N ASP A 46 -9.17 -12.19 14.72
CA ASP A 46 -8.39 -11.96 15.95
C ASP A 46 -7.04 -11.26 15.72
N GLN A 47 -6.78 -10.85 14.49
CA GLN A 47 -5.52 -10.20 14.12
C GLN A 47 -5.57 -8.68 14.27
N GLN A 48 -4.38 -8.11 14.51
CA GLN A 48 -4.10 -6.68 14.37
C GLN A 48 -3.52 -6.40 12.99
N VAL A 49 -4.18 -5.56 12.22
CA VAL A 49 -3.84 -5.29 10.81
C VAL A 49 -3.60 -3.81 10.59
N LEU A 50 -2.51 -3.49 9.90
CA LEU A 50 -2.18 -2.15 9.44
C LEU A 50 -2.41 -2.03 7.93
N ASP A 51 -3.24 -1.09 7.50
CA ASP A 51 -3.32 -0.61 6.12
C ASP A 51 -2.42 0.63 5.98
N LEU A 52 -1.23 0.43 5.39
CA LEU A 52 -0.18 1.44 5.29
C LEU A 52 -0.28 2.22 3.99
N GLY A 53 -0.48 3.53 4.09
CA GLY A 53 -0.83 4.41 2.98
C GLY A 53 -2.28 4.20 2.58
N CYS A 54 -3.18 4.21 3.56
CA CYS A 54 -4.60 3.86 3.37
C CYS A 54 -5.39 4.86 2.51
N GLY A 55 -4.84 6.06 2.27
CA GLY A 55 -5.45 7.12 1.48
C GLY A 55 -6.86 7.44 1.96
N THR A 56 -7.83 7.45 1.05
CA THR A 56 -9.25 7.71 1.37
C THR A 56 -9.98 6.50 1.96
N GLY A 57 -9.26 5.48 2.44
CA GLY A 57 -9.78 4.35 3.22
C GLY A 57 -10.58 3.30 2.44
N THR A 58 -10.50 3.27 1.10
CA THR A 58 -11.33 2.34 0.31
C THR A 58 -10.98 0.88 0.62
N LEU A 59 -9.68 0.51 0.65
CA LEU A 59 -9.24 -0.84 1.01
C LEU A 59 -9.55 -1.15 2.48
N THR A 60 -9.24 -0.23 3.37
CA THR A 60 -9.50 -0.34 4.82
C THR A 60 -10.97 -0.66 5.10
N ILE A 61 -11.89 0.05 4.44
CA ILE A 61 -13.34 -0.19 4.57
C ILE A 61 -13.73 -1.56 4.02
N GLN A 62 -13.20 -2.00 2.87
CA GLN A 62 -13.45 -3.33 2.32
C GLN A 62 -12.96 -4.45 3.26
N ILE A 63 -11.78 -4.28 3.88
CA ILE A 63 -11.28 -5.22 4.90
C ILE A 63 -12.24 -5.27 6.08
N LYS A 64 -12.65 -4.13 6.62
CA LYS A 64 -13.55 -4.06 7.79
C LYS A 64 -14.93 -4.62 7.50
N GLN A 65 -15.45 -4.46 6.28
CA GLN A 65 -16.72 -5.08 5.84
C GLN A 65 -16.62 -6.61 5.83
N ARG A 66 -15.50 -7.14 5.36
CA ARG A 66 -15.30 -8.59 5.26
C ARG A 66 -14.98 -9.24 6.60
N PHE A 67 -14.28 -8.50 7.49
CA PHE A 67 -13.83 -8.96 8.80
C PHE A 67 -14.23 -7.94 9.88
N PRO A 68 -15.52 -7.89 10.31
CA PRO A 68 -16.02 -6.85 11.22
C PRO A 68 -15.34 -6.82 12.60
N GLN A 69 -14.84 -7.95 13.08
CA GLN A 69 -14.19 -8.08 14.41
C GLN A 69 -12.68 -7.77 14.38
N LEU A 70 -12.08 -7.68 13.19
CA LEU A 70 -10.65 -7.46 13.04
C LEU A 70 -10.24 -6.08 13.58
N GLU A 71 -9.13 -6.03 14.33
CA GLU A 71 -8.51 -4.77 14.76
C GLU A 71 -7.74 -4.15 13.59
N LEU A 72 -8.31 -3.09 13.02
CA LEU A 72 -7.81 -2.47 11.80
C LEU A 72 -7.42 -1.02 12.02
N ILE A 73 -6.19 -0.70 11.63
CA ILE A 73 -5.65 0.65 11.65
C ILE A 73 -5.37 1.07 10.20
N GLY A 74 -5.93 2.22 9.79
CA GLY A 74 -5.52 2.92 8.58
C GLY A 74 -4.51 4.00 8.90
N LEU A 75 -3.32 3.95 8.29
CA LEU A 75 -2.26 4.94 8.47
C LEU A 75 -1.95 5.63 7.15
N ASP A 76 -1.91 6.95 7.17
CA ASP A 76 -1.49 7.77 6.02
C ASP A 76 -0.78 9.04 6.49
N GLY A 77 0.08 9.60 5.64
CA GLY A 77 0.80 10.85 5.92
C GLY A 77 -0.01 12.11 5.65
N ASP A 78 -1.19 12.01 5.04
CA ASP A 78 -2.05 13.15 4.69
C ASP A 78 -3.34 13.13 5.52
N SER A 79 -3.43 14.08 6.47
CA SER A 79 -4.61 14.26 7.30
C SER A 79 -5.88 14.58 6.49
N THR A 80 -5.76 15.14 5.28
CA THR A 80 -6.90 15.46 4.42
C THR A 80 -7.55 14.18 3.91
N VAL A 81 -6.76 13.21 3.43
CA VAL A 81 -7.29 11.92 2.95
C VAL A 81 -7.83 11.09 4.11
N LEU A 82 -7.20 11.15 5.30
CA LEU A 82 -7.70 10.50 6.51
C LEU A 82 -9.07 11.04 6.95
N ASN A 83 -9.30 12.35 6.86
CA ASN A 83 -10.61 12.95 7.14
C ASN A 83 -11.69 12.42 6.17
N ILE A 84 -11.34 12.19 4.89
CA ILE A 84 -12.25 11.59 3.92
C ILE A 84 -12.51 10.12 4.28
N ALA A 85 -11.47 9.36 4.64
CA ALA A 85 -11.57 7.96 5.04
C ALA A 85 -12.47 7.80 6.27
N GLN A 86 -12.28 8.63 7.29
CA GLN A 86 -13.10 8.63 8.50
C GLN A 86 -14.58 8.87 8.19
N LYS A 87 -14.91 9.91 7.41
CA LYS A 87 -16.29 10.20 7.02
C LYS A 87 -16.94 9.07 6.23
N LYS A 88 -16.18 8.40 5.34
CA LYS A 88 -16.67 7.23 4.61
C LYS A 88 -16.99 6.07 5.56
N ALA A 89 -16.11 5.79 6.52
CA ALA A 89 -16.31 4.74 7.51
C ALA A 89 -17.51 5.03 8.43
N GLU A 90 -17.65 6.26 8.92
CA GLU A 90 -18.80 6.71 9.72
C GLU A 90 -20.12 6.56 8.94
N THR A 91 -20.15 6.98 7.67
CA THR A 91 -21.32 6.82 6.79
C THR A 91 -21.71 5.34 6.58
N ALA A 92 -20.69 4.45 6.58
CA ALA A 92 -20.89 3.01 6.47
C ALA A 92 -21.16 2.33 7.83
N GLY A 93 -21.26 3.08 8.94
CA GLY A 93 -21.49 2.57 10.29
C GLY A 93 -20.33 1.75 10.85
N MET A 94 -19.09 2.02 10.42
CA MET A 94 -17.90 1.26 10.79
C MET A 94 -16.99 2.04 11.73
N SER A 95 -16.51 1.35 12.78
CA SER A 95 -15.45 1.85 13.65
C SER A 95 -14.10 1.34 13.16
N ILE A 96 -13.23 2.26 12.70
CA ILE A 96 -11.87 2.01 12.23
C ILE A 96 -10.96 3.03 12.90
N GLN A 97 -9.77 2.61 13.30
CA GLN A 97 -8.76 3.51 13.84
C GLN A 97 -7.99 4.16 12.67
N TRP A 98 -7.97 5.49 12.65
CA TRP A 98 -7.20 6.26 11.68
C TRP A 98 -6.03 6.95 12.36
N ARG A 99 -4.84 6.85 11.76
CA ARG A 99 -3.63 7.42 12.34
C ARG A 99 -2.84 8.19 11.30
N GLU A 100 -2.52 9.45 11.58
CA GLU A 100 -1.55 10.20 10.79
C GLU A 100 -0.13 9.73 11.13
N GLY A 101 0.67 9.44 10.10
CA GLY A 101 2.05 9.00 10.27
C GLY A 101 2.72 8.69 8.94
N LEU A 102 4.05 8.68 8.94
CA LEU A 102 4.86 8.38 7.76
C LEU A 102 5.19 6.89 7.70
N ALA A 103 5.22 6.31 6.50
CA ALA A 103 5.66 4.93 6.29
C ALA A 103 7.12 4.70 6.69
N THR A 104 7.95 5.76 6.68
CA THR A 104 9.36 5.73 7.10
C THR A 104 9.57 5.88 8.61
N ALA A 105 8.49 6.08 9.39
CA ALA A 105 8.50 6.21 10.85
C ALA A 105 7.11 5.83 11.39
N ILE A 106 6.78 4.53 11.36
CA ILE A 106 5.47 4.02 11.78
C ILE A 106 5.30 4.21 13.29
N PRO A 107 4.27 4.96 13.76
CA PRO A 107 4.14 5.36 15.18
C PRO A 107 3.55 4.23 16.04
N TYR A 108 4.10 3.03 15.91
CA TYR A 108 3.74 1.84 16.67
C TYR A 108 5.01 1.12 17.16
N PRO A 109 4.95 0.41 18.30
CA PRO A 109 6.05 -0.42 18.81
C PRO A 109 6.43 -1.54 17.83
N ASP A 110 7.58 -2.16 18.09
CA ASP A 110 8.00 -3.38 17.42
C ASP A 110 6.97 -4.49 17.66
N ALA A 111 6.84 -5.40 16.69
CA ALA A 111 5.96 -6.57 16.79
C ALA A 111 4.49 -6.22 17.17
N SER A 112 3.92 -5.17 16.58
CA SER A 112 2.56 -4.72 16.83
C SER A 112 1.51 -5.42 15.96
N PHE A 113 1.86 -5.81 14.72
CA PHE A 113 0.89 -6.23 13.72
C PHE A 113 1.10 -7.67 13.25
N ASP A 114 -0.01 -8.40 13.11
CA ASP A 114 -0.01 -9.73 12.50
C ASP A 114 0.07 -9.63 10.98
N ARG A 115 -0.53 -8.58 10.41
CA ARG A 115 -0.53 -8.30 8.97
C ARG A 115 -0.31 -6.81 8.71
N VAL A 116 0.49 -6.52 7.70
CA VAL A 116 0.56 -5.21 7.08
C VAL A 116 0.11 -5.34 5.65
N VAL A 117 -0.81 -4.49 5.21
CA VAL A 117 -1.22 -4.39 3.80
C VAL A 117 -0.86 -3.01 3.28
N SER A 118 -0.46 -2.91 2.02
CA SER A 118 -0.25 -1.63 1.35
C SER A 118 -0.66 -1.75 -0.11
N CYS A 119 -1.42 -0.78 -0.57
CA CYS A 119 -1.99 -0.78 -1.92
C CYS A 119 -1.76 0.57 -2.60
N LEU A 120 -0.96 0.57 -3.68
CA LEU A 120 -0.68 1.76 -4.49
C LEU A 120 -0.12 2.95 -3.68
N MET A 121 0.82 2.69 -2.77
CA MET A 121 1.47 3.72 -1.96
C MET A 121 2.98 3.80 -2.21
N VAL A 122 3.65 2.65 -2.32
CA VAL A 122 5.11 2.57 -2.33
C VAL A 122 5.71 3.30 -3.54
N HIS A 123 5.01 3.34 -4.67
CA HIS A 123 5.46 4.05 -5.87
C HIS A 123 5.54 5.59 -5.71
N HIS A 124 4.93 6.16 -4.66
CA HIS A 124 5.09 7.59 -4.34
C HIS A 124 6.37 7.88 -3.55
N LEU A 125 7.05 6.86 -3.03
CA LEU A 125 8.26 7.02 -2.22
C LEU A 125 9.51 7.02 -3.10
N ILE A 126 10.47 7.90 -2.79
CA ILE A 126 11.82 7.82 -3.38
C ILE A 126 12.52 6.54 -2.91
N ALA A 127 13.52 6.06 -3.66
CA ALA A 127 14.20 4.79 -3.43
C ALA A 127 14.68 4.59 -1.98
N SER A 128 15.29 5.62 -1.37
CA SER A 128 15.77 5.55 0.02
C SER A 128 14.63 5.41 1.03
N ASN A 129 13.49 6.03 0.77
CA ASN A 129 12.31 5.98 1.64
C ASN A 129 11.55 4.66 1.47
N LYS A 130 11.58 4.02 0.28
CA LYS A 130 11.07 2.66 0.09
C LYS A 130 11.78 1.67 1.02
N VAL A 131 13.11 1.69 1.05
CA VAL A 131 13.88 0.80 1.92
C VAL A 131 13.60 1.08 3.40
N LYS A 132 13.56 2.36 3.82
CA LYS A 132 13.20 2.73 5.20
C LYS A 132 11.79 2.27 5.58
N ALA A 133 10.81 2.47 4.68
CA ALA A 133 9.44 2.02 4.91
C ALA A 133 9.38 0.50 5.07
N PHE A 134 10.11 -0.25 4.25
CA PHE A 134 10.18 -1.71 4.37
C PHE A 134 10.87 -2.14 5.69
N GLN A 135 11.89 -1.42 6.17
CA GLN A 135 12.49 -1.67 7.49
C GLN A 135 11.50 -1.40 8.62
N GLU A 136 10.72 -0.33 8.54
CA GLU A 136 9.67 -0.02 9.51
C GLU A 136 8.54 -1.07 9.51
N ILE A 137 8.12 -1.53 8.31
CA ILE A 137 7.16 -2.63 8.19
C ILE A 137 7.71 -3.89 8.87
N LEU A 138 8.96 -4.26 8.59
CA LEU A 138 9.62 -5.40 9.22
C LEU A 138 9.66 -5.26 10.75
N ARG A 139 9.97 -4.08 11.26
CA ARG A 139 10.03 -3.79 12.70
C ARG A 139 8.68 -3.98 13.39
N VAL A 140 7.61 -3.49 12.77
CA VAL A 140 6.28 -3.53 13.39
C VAL A 140 5.55 -4.86 13.17
N LEU A 141 6.02 -5.73 12.28
CA LEU A 141 5.48 -7.07 12.10
C LEU A 141 5.87 -7.97 13.29
N LYS A 142 4.91 -8.75 13.78
CA LYS A 142 5.13 -9.84 14.73
C LYS A 142 5.91 -10.98 14.06
N SER A 143 6.54 -11.85 14.86
CA SER A 143 7.06 -13.12 14.35
C SER A 143 5.92 -13.93 13.69
N GLY A 144 6.17 -14.46 12.50
CA GLY A 144 5.14 -15.11 11.67
C GLY A 144 4.15 -14.15 11.01
N GLY A 145 4.35 -12.84 11.15
CA GLY A 145 3.53 -11.83 10.46
C GLY A 145 3.83 -11.76 8.97
N GLU A 146 2.88 -11.27 8.18
CA GLU A 146 3.00 -11.16 6.71
C GLU A 146 2.77 -9.72 6.24
N PHE A 147 3.56 -9.31 5.25
CA PHE A 147 3.35 -8.07 4.52
C PHE A 147 2.80 -8.35 3.12
N HIS A 148 1.65 -7.80 2.81
CA HIS A 148 1.02 -7.89 1.49
C HIS A 148 1.12 -6.55 0.77
N LEU A 149 1.91 -6.51 -0.29
CA LEU A 149 2.15 -5.34 -1.12
C LEU A 149 1.50 -5.51 -2.49
N LEU A 150 0.60 -4.61 -2.85
CA LEU A 150 0.07 -4.50 -4.21
C LEU A 150 0.44 -3.13 -4.77
N ASP A 151 1.35 -3.11 -5.73
CA ASP A 151 1.86 -1.87 -6.32
C ASP A 151 2.32 -2.09 -7.77
N PHE A 152 2.68 -1.01 -8.47
CA PHE A 152 3.29 -1.13 -9.80
C PHE A 152 4.50 -2.04 -9.76
N GLY A 153 4.65 -2.86 -10.79
CA GLY A 153 5.76 -3.80 -10.90
C GLY A 153 6.36 -3.81 -12.31
N LYS A 154 7.36 -4.67 -12.49
CA LYS A 154 8.01 -4.82 -13.80
C LYS A 154 7.02 -5.31 -14.83
N PRO A 155 6.85 -4.58 -15.95
CA PRO A 155 5.94 -4.97 -17.01
C PRO A 155 6.34 -6.32 -17.63
N SER A 156 5.37 -7.21 -17.79
CA SER A 156 5.57 -8.55 -18.34
C SER A 156 5.62 -8.58 -19.87
N THR A 157 5.14 -7.52 -20.53
CA THR A 157 5.08 -7.44 -22.02
C THR A 157 5.59 -6.09 -22.53
N PRO A 158 6.06 -6.01 -23.80
CA PRO A 158 6.44 -4.74 -24.41
C PRO A 158 5.33 -3.69 -24.40
N VAL A 159 4.08 -4.11 -24.58
CA VAL A 159 2.91 -3.22 -24.54
C VAL A 159 2.74 -2.62 -23.13
N MET A 160 2.82 -3.45 -22.07
CA MET A 160 2.74 -2.97 -20.71
C MET A 160 3.92 -2.06 -20.36
N ARG A 161 5.10 -2.30 -20.93
CA ARG A 161 6.26 -1.39 -20.78
C ARG A 161 5.97 -0.01 -21.35
N MET A 162 5.38 0.08 -22.54
CA MET A 162 4.99 1.36 -23.14
C MET A 162 3.93 2.08 -22.29
N ILE A 163 2.93 1.35 -21.83
CA ILE A 163 1.85 1.89 -20.98
C ILE A 163 2.40 2.43 -19.64
N SER A 164 3.45 1.82 -19.10
CA SER A 164 4.05 2.23 -17.81
C SER A 164 4.95 3.46 -17.91
N ILE A 165 5.31 3.95 -19.11
CA ILE A 165 6.21 5.12 -19.25
C ILE A 165 5.68 6.38 -18.57
N PRO A 166 4.40 6.77 -18.71
CA PRO A 166 3.88 7.97 -18.05
C PRO A 166 3.99 7.89 -16.53
N ILE A 167 3.59 6.77 -15.92
CA ILE A 167 3.64 6.61 -14.48
C ILE A 167 5.08 6.62 -13.94
N ALA A 168 6.03 6.03 -14.69
CA ALA A 168 7.44 6.04 -14.35
C ALA A 168 8.06 7.45 -14.32
N ARG A 169 7.46 8.40 -15.08
CA ARG A 169 7.97 9.78 -15.20
C ARG A 169 7.25 10.77 -14.29
N LEU A 170 5.99 10.50 -13.96
CA LEU A 170 5.14 11.39 -13.18
C LEU A 170 5.22 11.10 -11.68
N GLU A 171 5.55 9.85 -11.33
CA GLU A 171 5.64 9.35 -9.96
C GLU A 171 7.04 8.77 -9.71
N GLU A 172 7.37 8.50 -8.45
CA GLU A 172 8.63 7.83 -8.07
C GLU A 172 8.59 6.31 -8.35
N ALA A 173 7.83 5.92 -9.39
CA ALA A 173 7.55 4.53 -9.76
C ALA A 173 8.67 3.87 -10.59
N GLY A 174 9.74 4.59 -10.91
CA GLY A 174 10.85 4.09 -11.73
C GLY A 174 11.42 2.76 -11.23
N ASP A 175 11.71 2.65 -9.94
CA ASP A 175 12.23 1.44 -9.31
C ASP A 175 11.25 0.27 -9.40
N ASN A 176 9.96 0.55 -9.19
CA ASN A 176 8.88 -0.43 -9.28
C ASN A 176 8.82 -1.05 -10.70
N ILE A 177 8.83 -0.18 -11.72
CA ILE A 177 8.74 -0.59 -13.13
C ILE A 177 10.01 -1.28 -13.61
N GLN A 178 11.17 -0.96 -13.03
CA GLN A 178 12.42 -1.70 -13.29
C GLN A 178 12.42 -3.07 -12.60
N GLY A 179 11.51 -3.34 -11.65
CA GLY A 179 11.40 -4.59 -10.91
C GLY A 179 12.37 -4.68 -9.74
N LEU A 180 12.75 -3.54 -9.15
CA LEU A 180 13.72 -3.47 -8.05
C LEU A 180 13.06 -3.68 -6.67
N LEU A 181 11.73 -3.70 -6.56
CA LEU A 181 11.05 -3.89 -5.28
C LEU A 181 11.49 -5.16 -4.52
N PRO A 182 11.63 -6.36 -5.15
CA PRO A 182 12.09 -7.53 -4.44
C PRO A 182 13.52 -7.38 -3.88
N GLU A 183 14.40 -6.69 -4.59
CA GLU A 183 15.76 -6.41 -4.10
C GLU A 183 15.75 -5.43 -2.93
N MET A 184 14.93 -4.36 -3.00
CA MET A 184 14.77 -3.39 -1.92
C MET A 184 14.18 -4.04 -0.66
N LEU A 185 13.23 -4.96 -0.80
CA LEU A 185 12.65 -5.73 0.30
C LEU A 185 13.73 -6.62 0.96
N ARG A 186 14.55 -7.32 0.16
CA ARG A 186 15.68 -8.09 0.72
C ARG A 186 16.70 -7.21 1.45
N ARG A 187 17.03 -6.05 0.92
CA ARG A 187 17.90 -5.06 1.60
C ARG A 187 17.31 -4.55 2.91
N ALA A 188 16.00 -4.53 3.04
CA ALA A 188 15.32 -4.16 4.28
C ALA A 188 15.32 -5.29 5.33
N GLY A 189 15.62 -6.54 4.93
CA GLY A 189 15.72 -7.70 5.83
C GLY A 189 14.68 -8.78 5.61
N PHE A 190 13.77 -8.65 4.62
CA PHE A 190 12.81 -9.69 4.29
C PHE A 190 13.49 -10.86 3.55
N ILE A 191 13.10 -12.09 3.90
CA ILE A 191 13.72 -13.31 3.36
C ILE A 191 12.87 -13.91 2.25
N SER A 192 11.59 -14.08 2.46
CA SER A 192 10.67 -14.67 1.48
C SER A 192 9.84 -13.59 0.79
N ILE A 193 9.88 -13.56 -0.54
CA ILE A 193 9.11 -12.62 -1.36
C ILE A 193 8.48 -13.42 -2.48
N VAL A 194 7.18 -13.64 -2.39
CA VAL A 194 6.40 -14.46 -3.32
C VAL A 194 5.47 -13.57 -4.12
N GLU A 195 5.57 -13.63 -5.44
CA GLU A 195 4.60 -13.01 -6.32
C GLU A 195 3.34 -13.86 -6.40
N ILE A 196 2.21 -13.29 -5.99
CA ILE A 196 0.91 -13.97 -5.95
C ILE A 196 0.14 -13.81 -7.26
N ARG A 197 0.04 -12.56 -7.76
CA ARG A 197 -0.74 -12.26 -8.95
C ARG A 197 -0.32 -10.94 -9.60
N ARG A 198 -0.57 -10.84 -10.91
CA ARG A 198 -0.41 -9.62 -11.70
C ARG A 198 -1.75 -9.14 -12.24
N PHE A 199 -1.89 -7.81 -12.34
CA PHE A 199 -3.06 -7.15 -12.90
C PHE A 199 -2.62 -6.17 -13.98
N LYS A 200 -3.16 -6.32 -15.19
CA LYS A 200 -2.93 -5.37 -16.27
C LYS A 200 -3.93 -4.24 -16.19
N THR A 201 -3.44 -3.02 -16.14
CA THR A 201 -4.26 -1.80 -16.06
C THR A 201 -3.91 -0.85 -17.19
N ILE A 202 -4.70 0.20 -17.35
CA ILE A 202 -4.41 1.26 -18.35
C ILE A 202 -3.21 2.15 -17.99
N PHE A 203 -2.67 2.04 -16.75
CA PHE A 203 -1.50 2.80 -16.29
C PHE A 203 -0.24 1.94 -16.13
N GLY A 204 -0.35 0.64 -16.32
CA GLY A 204 0.76 -0.30 -16.17
C GLY A 204 0.32 -1.61 -15.53
N GLU A 205 1.28 -2.37 -15.10
CA GLU A 205 1.06 -3.68 -14.47
C GLU A 205 1.26 -3.60 -12.97
N LEU A 206 0.23 -4.01 -12.22
CA LEU A 206 0.31 -4.13 -10.77
C LEU A 206 0.72 -5.56 -10.41
N VAL A 207 1.47 -5.69 -9.32
CA VAL A 207 1.93 -6.97 -8.80
C VAL A 207 1.57 -7.06 -7.32
N HIS A 208 0.94 -8.15 -6.93
CA HIS A 208 0.72 -8.50 -5.53
C HIS A 208 1.83 -9.42 -5.06
N TYR A 209 2.54 -8.99 -4.03
CA TYR A 209 3.56 -9.76 -3.32
C TYR A 209 3.07 -10.13 -1.93
N CYS A 210 3.30 -11.40 -1.53
CA CYS A 210 3.28 -11.85 -0.13
C CYS A 210 4.74 -11.91 0.34
N ILE A 211 5.05 -11.25 1.46
CA ILE A 211 6.39 -10.99 1.92
C ILE A 211 6.48 -11.39 3.39
N LEU A 212 7.48 -12.24 3.71
CA LEU A 212 7.66 -12.75 5.06
C LEU A 212 9.06 -12.39 5.60
N PRO A 213 9.17 -12.07 6.90
CA PRO A 213 10.44 -11.86 7.57
C PRO A 213 11.33 -13.10 7.59
N GLU A 214 10.72 -14.29 7.64
CA GLU A 214 11.38 -15.59 7.80
C GLU A 214 11.21 -16.44 6.54
N ALA A 215 12.06 -17.47 6.39
CA ALA A 215 11.89 -18.46 5.32
C ALA A 215 10.65 -19.34 5.60
N ILE A 216 9.91 -19.67 4.55
CA ILE A 216 8.79 -20.61 4.60
C ILE A 216 9.30 -22.01 4.86
#